data_e43bee1b74bbab258d90f17099780944
#
_entry.id   e43bee1b74bbab258d90f17099780944
#
_cell.length_a   1.000
_cell.length_b   1.000
_cell.length_c   1.000
_cell.angle_alpha   90.00
_cell.angle_beta   90.00
_cell.angle_gamma   90.00
#
_symmetry.space_group_name_H-M   'P 1'
#
loop_
_entity.id
_entity.type
_entity.pdbx_description
1 polymer ?
#
loop_
_entity_poly.entity_id
_entity_poly.type
_entity_poly.pdbx_seq_one_letter_code
_entity_poly.pdbx_strand_id
1 'polypeptide(L)'
;FMKLLDYSKEEIQDILNVAKRLKKEKKEAVRRYPHGEACAGKNIVLIFEKASTRTRCAFEVAAADLGVHSTMLDMSTSQMGKKESIEDTARVLSTMYDGIMYRGGNGGVCQIFLRTGVECFKRPFSSYSAFGGFTNH
;
A
#
# COMPACT_ATOMS: atom_id res chain seq x y z
N PHE A 1 5.00 6.65 -2.79
CA PHE A 1 6.26 6.06 -2.31
C PHE A 1 6.71 4.97 -3.27
N MET A 2 7.75 5.24 -4.05
CA MET A 2 8.22 4.33 -5.10
C MET A 2 9.46 3.54 -4.68
N LYS A 3 10.50 4.20 -4.22
CA LYS A 3 11.73 3.58 -3.75
C LYS A 3 12.39 4.46 -2.69
N LEU A 4 13.19 3.85 -1.80
CA LEU A 4 13.87 4.57 -0.71
C LEU A 4 14.86 5.63 -1.22
N LEU A 5 15.44 5.41 -2.40
CA LEU A 5 16.39 6.36 -3.00
C LEU A 5 15.77 7.69 -3.45
N ASP A 6 14.44 7.79 -3.48
CA ASP A 6 13.73 9.03 -3.81
C ASP A 6 13.58 9.97 -2.61
N TYR A 7 14.03 9.54 -1.41
CA TYR A 7 13.86 10.23 -0.15
C TYR A 7 15.22 10.51 0.52
N SER A 8 15.32 11.66 1.19
CA SER A 8 16.47 11.96 2.03
C SER A 8 16.49 11.08 3.30
N LYS A 9 17.63 11.06 3.97
CA LYS A 9 17.77 10.34 5.25
C LYS A 9 16.80 10.88 6.30
N GLU A 10 16.62 12.18 6.32
CA GLU A 10 15.74 12.91 7.24
C GLU A 10 14.27 12.52 7.01
N GLU A 11 13.82 12.53 5.75
CA GLU A 11 12.45 12.11 5.38
C GLU A 11 12.18 10.64 5.76
N ILE A 12 13.14 9.75 5.54
CA ILE A 12 13.03 8.34 5.96
C ILE A 12 12.94 8.24 7.48
N GLN A 13 13.76 9.01 8.20
CA GLN A 13 13.72 9.02 9.66
C GLN A 13 12.37 9.52 10.19
N ASP A 14 11.78 10.54 9.56
CA ASP A 14 10.46 11.04 9.91
C ASP A 14 9.37 10.00 9.69
N ILE A 15 9.40 9.28 8.57
CA ILE A 15 8.48 8.16 8.31
C ILE A 15 8.59 7.09 9.42
N LEU A 16 9.82 6.75 9.82
CA LEU A 16 10.05 5.78 10.91
C LEU A 16 9.56 6.29 12.26
N ASN A 17 9.73 7.57 12.54
CA ASN A 17 9.25 8.20 13.78
C ASN A 17 7.71 8.19 13.83
N VAL A 18 7.05 8.53 12.72
CA VAL A 18 5.59 8.43 12.58
C VAL A 18 5.12 6.99 12.80
N ALA A 19 5.77 6.02 12.18
CA ALA A 19 5.42 4.60 12.34
C ALA A 19 5.54 4.13 13.80
N LYS A 20 6.61 4.53 14.50
CA LYS A 20 6.79 4.23 15.95
C LYS A 20 5.69 4.86 16.79
N ARG A 21 5.35 6.13 16.53
CA ARG A 21 4.29 6.84 17.24
C ARG A 21 2.94 6.15 17.04
N LEU A 22 2.54 5.90 15.80
CA LEU A 22 1.27 5.24 15.48
C LEU A 22 1.17 3.84 16.12
N LYS A 23 2.27 3.08 16.11
CA LYS A 23 2.32 1.76 16.77
C LYS A 23 2.10 1.87 18.29
N LYS A 24 2.70 2.86 18.93
CA LYS A 24 2.53 3.10 20.36
C LYS A 24 1.09 3.50 20.69
N GLU A 25 0.54 4.47 19.97
CA GLU A 25 -0.84 4.95 20.13
C GLU A 25 -1.86 3.82 19.93
N LYS A 26 -1.66 2.96 18.93
CA LYS A 26 -2.51 1.78 18.71
C LYS A 26 -2.46 0.80 19.88
N LYS A 27 -1.27 0.56 20.45
CA LYS A 27 -1.11 -0.34 21.61
C LYS A 27 -1.77 0.20 22.87
N GLU A 28 -1.77 1.53 23.04
CA GLU A 28 -2.34 2.22 24.20
C GLU A 28 -3.84 2.49 24.07
N ALA A 29 -4.41 2.37 22.88
CA ALA A 29 -5.83 2.62 22.62
C ALA A 29 -6.71 1.53 23.28
N VAL A 30 -7.57 1.91 24.21
CA VAL A 30 -8.41 0.99 24.98
C VAL A 30 -9.70 0.61 24.24
N ARG A 31 -10.30 1.51 23.46
CA ARG A 31 -11.59 1.28 22.79
C ARG A 31 -11.58 1.62 21.30
N ARG A 32 -10.94 2.69 20.90
CA ARG A 32 -10.91 3.17 19.52
C ARG A 32 -9.53 3.73 19.21
N TYR A 33 -8.99 3.35 18.05
CA TYR A 33 -7.75 3.91 17.56
C TYR A 33 -7.94 5.43 17.29
N PRO A 34 -7.04 6.31 17.79
CA PRO A 34 -7.22 7.76 17.71
C PRO A 34 -7.38 8.31 16.29
N HIS A 35 -6.80 7.61 15.31
CA HIS A 35 -6.80 8.03 13.90
C HIS A 35 -7.83 7.25 13.06
N GLY A 36 -8.79 6.59 13.68
CA GLY A 36 -9.76 5.71 13.00
C GLY A 36 -10.65 6.39 11.96
N GLU A 37 -10.60 7.71 11.86
CA GLU A 37 -11.32 8.49 10.84
C GLU A 37 -10.38 9.37 10.01
N ALA A 38 -9.06 9.25 10.18
CA ALA A 38 -8.11 10.12 9.50
C ALA A 38 -8.23 10.09 7.98
N CYS A 39 -8.62 8.94 7.43
CA CYS A 39 -8.83 8.73 6.00
C CYS A 39 -10.25 8.20 5.71
N ALA A 40 -11.24 8.53 6.53
CA ALA A 40 -12.61 8.08 6.35
C ALA A 40 -13.15 8.45 4.96
N GLY A 41 -13.83 7.51 4.32
CA GLY A 41 -14.37 7.67 2.97
C GLY A 41 -13.37 7.48 1.84
N LYS A 42 -12.10 7.24 2.15
CA LYS A 42 -11.08 6.88 1.14
C LYS A 42 -11.12 5.39 0.81
N ASN A 43 -10.83 5.09 -0.46
CA ASN A 43 -10.79 3.75 -0.98
C ASN A 43 -9.41 3.47 -1.58
N ILE A 44 -8.81 2.34 -1.24
CA ILE A 44 -7.54 1.91 -1.84
C ILE A 44 -7.68 0.52 -2.45
N VAL A 45 -6.91 0.27 -3.50
CA VAL A 45 -6.76 -1.07 -4.07
C VAL A 45 -5.36 -1.61 -3.83
N LEU A 46 -5.29 -2.86 -3.37
CA LEU A 46 -4.07 -3.59 -3.09
C LEU A 46 -3.86 -4.61 -4.22
N ILE A 47 -2.86 -4.38 -5.07
CA ILE A 47 -2.58 -5.21 -6.25
C ILE A 47 -1.33 -6.05 -6.00
N PHE A 48 -1.48 -7.37 -6.14
CA PHE A 48 -0.40 -8.33 -5.94
C PHE A 48 -0.16 -9.16 -7.21
N GLU A 49 1.08 -9.19 -7.72
CA GLU A 49 1.49 -10.13 -8.77
C GLU A 49 1.65 -11.56 -8.25
N LYS A 50 2.06 -11.70 -6.99
CA LYS A 50 2.22 -12.99 -6.32
C LYS A 50 1.62 -12.94 -4.93
N ALA A 51 1.12 -14.07 -4.47
CA ALA A 51 0.53 -14.21 -3.15
C ALA A 51 1.45 -13.69 -2.04
N SER A 52 0.87 -12.95 -1.11
CA SER A 52 1.59 -12.34 0.00
C SER A 52 0.70 -12.17 1.22
N THR A 53 0.76 -13.11 2.12
CA THR A 53 -0.06 -13.10 3.34
C THR A 53 0.26 -11.92 4.25
N ARG A 54 1.52 -11.80 4.68
CA ARG A 54 1.91 -10.76 5.68
C ARG A 54 1.71 -9.33 5.19
N THR A 55 2.12 -9.05 3.95
CA THR A 55 1.98 -7.69 3.39
C THR A 55 0.51 -7.33 3.20
N ARG A 56 -0.29 -8.26 2.69
CA ARG A 56 -1.74 -8.09 2.53
C ARG A 56 -2.38 -7.77 3.88
N CYS A 57 -2.23 -8.63 4.88
CA CYS A 57 -2.82 -8.42 6.20
C CYS A 57 -2.37 -7.10 6.83
N ALA A 58 -1.09 -6.72 6.69
CA ALA A 58 -0.59 -5.47 7.23
C ALA A 58 -1.29 -4.24 6.61
N PHE A 59 -1.48 -4.24 5.28
CA PHE A 59 -2.19 -3.15 4.60
C PHE A 59 -3.69 -3.14 4.91
N GLU A 60 -4.35 -4.29 4.93
CA GLU A 60 -5.79 -4.39 5.25
C GLU A 60 -6.06 -3.90 6.68
N VAL A 61 -5.23 -4.31 7.65
CA VAL A 61 -5.37 -3.85 9.04
C VAL A 61 -5.07 -2.37 9.17
N ALA A 62 -4.01 -1.87 8.53
CA ALA A 62 -3.68 -0.45 8.58
C ALA A 62 -4.77 0.42 7.93
N ALA A 63 -5.34 -0.03 6.82
CA ALA A 63 -6.46 0.64 6.16
C ALA A 63 -7.68 0.72 7.09
N ALA A 64 -8.05 -0.39 7.71
CA ALA A 64 -9.16 -0.43 8.67
C ALA A 64 -8.92 0.48 9.88
N ASP A 65 -7.69 0.51 10.40
CA ASP A 65 -7.32 1.39 11.51
C ASP A 65 -7.50 2.89 11.18
N LEU A 66 -7.34 3.27 9.92
CA LEU A 66 -7.44 4.65 9.45
C LEU A 66 -8.82 5.00 8.85
N GLY A 67 -9.76 4.08 8.86
CA GLY A 67 -11.08 4.25 8.26
C GLY A 67 -11.09 4.18 6.73
N VAL A 68 -10.05 3.59 6.14
CA VAL A 68 -9.93 3.39 4.69
C VAL A 68 -10.60 2.07 4.30
N HIS A 69 -11.38 2.09 3.22
CA HIS A 69 -11.84 0.86 2.59
C HIS A 69 -10.77 0.30 1.65
N SER A 70 -10.45 -0.99 1.78
CA SER A 70 -9.44 -1.64 0.94
C SER A 70 -10.04 -2.78 0.13
N THR A 71 -9.69 -2.84 -1.15
CA THR A 71 -10.02 -3.95 -2.05
C THR A 71 -8.74 -4.66 -2.46
N MET A 72 -8.73 -5.98 -2.43
CA MET A 72 -7.61 -6.76 -2.92
C MET A 72 -7.85 -7.25 -4.34
N LEU A 73 -6.87 -7.04 -5.21
CA LEU A 73 -6.79 -7.64 -6.55
C LEU A 73 -5.54 -8.52 -6.66
N ASP A 74 -5.76 -9.79 -6.93
CA ASP A 74 -4.70 -10.73 -7.29
C ASP A 74 -4.62 -10.81 -8.82
N MET A 75 -3.46 -10.48 -9.39
CA MET A 75 -3.26 -10.53 -10.84
C MET A 75 -3.44 -11.95 -11.42
N SER A 76 -3.21 -13.00 -10.62
CA SER A 76 -3.40 -14.38 -11.06
C SER A 76 -4.87 -14.71 -11.33
N THR A 77 -5.77 -14.09 -10.59
CA THR A 77 -7.23 -14.31 -10.68
C THR A 77 -7.97 -13.20 -11.43
N SER A 78 -7.35 -12.04 -11.64
CA SER A 78 -7.93 -10.91 -12.37
C SER A 78 -7.73 -11.04 -13.89
N GLN A 79 -8.44 -10.21 -14.64
CA GLN A 79 -8.28 -10.12 -16.11
C GLN A 79 -7.15 -9.18 -16.53
N MET A 80 -6.56 -8.46 -15.58
CA MET A 80 -5.50 -7.46 -15.79
C MET A 80 -4.26 -8.10 -16.43
N GLY A 81 -3.80 -7.53 -17.54
CA GLY A 81 -2.66 -8.03 -18.29
C GLY A 81 -2.92 -9.34 -19.07
N LYS A 82 -4.18 -9.81 -19.12
CA LYS A 82 -4.62 -10.99 -19.90
C LYS A 82 -5.56 -10.60 -21.01
N LYS A 83 -6.84 -10.38 -20.67
CA LYS A 83 -7.87 -9.93 -21.62
C LYS A 83 -8.03 -8.42 -21.64
N GLU A 84 -7.58 -7.76 -20.59
CA GLU A 84 -7.62 -6.31 -20.42
C GLU A 84 -6.19 -5.76 -20.31
N SER A 85 -5.92 -4.64 -20.99
CA SER A 85 -4.61 -4.01 -20.90
C SER A 85 -4.40 -3.40 -19.49
N ILE A 86 -3.15 -3.31 -19.07
CA ILE A 86 -2.80 -2.68 -17.78
C ILE A 86 -3.22 -1.21 -17.79
N GLU A 87 -3.10 -0.53 -18.94
CA GLU A 87 -3.48 0.86 -19.13
C GLU A 87 -4.99 1.07 -18.95
N ASP A 88 -5.81 0.20 -19.50
CA ASP A 88 -7.27 0.29 -19.38
C ASP A 88 -7.71 -0.01 -17.95
N THR A 89 -7.16 -1.07 -17.36
CA THR A 89 -7.37 -1.36 -15.92
C THR A 89 -6.97 -0.17 -15.06
N ALA A 90 -5.83 0.46 -15.32
CA ALA A 90 -5.36 1.61 -14.56
C ALA A 90 -6.33 2.81 -14.67
N ARG A 91 -6.84 3.09 -15.87
CA ARG A 91 -7.84 4.15 -16.07
C ARG A 91 -9.12 3.87 -15.28
N VAL A 92 -9.64 2.66 -15.35
CA VAL A 92 -10.85 2.26 -14.61
C VAL A 92 -10.63 2.36 -13.11
N LEU A 93 -9.55 1.77 -12.58
CA LEU A 93 -9.27 1.79 -11.15
C LEU A 93 -9.04 3.21 -10.62
N SER A 94 -8.44 4.10 -11.43
CA SER A 94 -8.22 5.50 -11.05
C SER A 94 -9.51 6.30 -10.87
N THR A 95 -10.63 5.87 -11.45
CA THR A 95 -11.94 6.50 -11.24
C THR A 95 -12.63 6.03 -9.96
N MET A 96 -12.20 4.91 -9.38
CA MET A 96 -12.85 4.28 -8.23
C MET A 96 -12.04 4.41 -6.93
N TYR A 97 -10.71 4.48 -7.03
CA TYR A 97 -9.83 4.43 -5.87
C TYR A 97 -9.00 5.71 -5.72
N ASP A 98 -8.82 6.14 -4.48
CA ASP A 98 -7.96 7.27 -4.12
C ASP A 98 -6.48 6.89 -4.06
N GLY A 99 -6.17 5.61 -3.89
CA GLY A 99 -4.80 5.13 -3.82
C GLY A 99 -4.63 3.69 -4.28
N ILE A 100 -3.44 3.38 -4.77
CA ILE A 100 -3.06 2.05 -5.26
C ILE A 100 -1.79 1.59 -4.57
N MET A 101 -1.83 0.42 -3.95
CA MET A 101 -0.64 -0.29 -3.50
C MET A 101 -0.35 -1.41 -4.50
N TYR A 102 0.82 -1.36 -5.13
CA TYR A 102 1.26 -2.39 -6.06
C TYR A 102 2.47 -3.14 -5.52
N ARG A 103 2.38 -4.46 -5.50
CA ARG A 103 3.48 -5.34 -5.17
C ARG A 103 3.78 -6.30 -6.29
N GLY A 104 4.84 -6.00 -7.04
CA GLY A 104 5.29 -6.80 -8.19
C GLY A 104 6.71 -6.48 -8.62
N GLY A 105 7.24 -7.27 -9.55
CA GLY A 105 8.57 -7.09 -10.12
C GLY A 105 8.62 -6.05 -11.24
N ASN A 106 7.51 -5.83 -11.94
CA ASN A 106 7.47 -4.96 -13.10
C ASN A 106 7.29 -3.48 -12.70
N GLY A 107 8.38 -2.71 -12.82
CA GLY A 107 8.37 -1.26 -12.57
C GLY A 107 7.46 -0.46 -13.50
N GLY A 108 7.24 -0.94 -14.72
CA GLY A 108 6.41 -0.29 -15.72
C GLY A 108 4.94 -0.21 -15.31
N VAL A 109 4.42 -1.23 -14.64
CA VAL A 109 3.03 -1.25 -14.17
C VAL A 109 2.75 -0.07 -13.23
N CYS A 110 3.63 0.17 -12.27
CA CYS A 110 3.46 1.28 -11.33
C CYS A 110 3.52 2.66 -12.04
N GLN A 111 4.38 2.79 -13.06
CA GLN A 111 4.44 4.03 -13.86
C GLN A 111 3.16 4.28 -14.66
N ILE A 112 2.51 3.21 -15.14
CA ILE A 112 1.22 3.32 -15.81
C ILE A 112 0.17 3.88 -14.85
N PHE A 113 0.07 3.35 -13.63
CA PHE A 113 -0.85 3.86 -12.62
C PHE A 113 -0.56 5.31 -12.25
N LEU A 114 0.71 5.71 -12.09
CA LEU A 114 1.06 7.11 -11.79
C LEU A 114 0.59 8.09 -12.86
N ARG A 115 0.58 7.69 -14.12
CA ARG A 115 0.09 8.54 -15.24
C ARG A 115 -1.41 8.82 -15.17
N THR A 116 -2.17 8.05 -14.43
CA THR A 116 -3.61 8.28 -14.23
C THR A 116 -3.92 9.30 -13.12
N GLY A 117 -2.91 9.80 -12.43
CA GLY A 117 -3.07 10.77 -11.34
C GLY A 117 -3.44 10.15 -9.98
N VAL A 118 -3.55 8.83 -9.89
CA VAL A 118 -3.82 8.13 -8.63
C VAL A 118 -2.52 7.96 -7.83
N GLU A 119 -2.59 8.17 -6.52
CA GLU A 119 -1.49 7.90 -5.62
C GLU A 119 -1.06 6.42 -5.67
N CYS A 120 0.18 6.14 -6.09
CA CYS A 120 0.69 4.79 -6.24
C CYS A 120 1.81 4.48 -5.24
N PHE A 121 1.63 3.43 -4.45
CA PHE A 121 2.62 2.90 -3.51
C PHE A 121 3.21 1.60 -4.05
N LYS A 122 4.46 1.62 -4.47
CA LYS A 122 5.18 0.43 -4.95
C LYS A 122 5.99 -0.22 -3.85
N ARG A 123 5.84 -1.54 -3.68
CA ARG A 123 6.75 -2.34 -2.87
C ARG A 123 7.49 -3.35 -3.78
N PRO A 124 8.81 -3.21 -3.99
CA PRO A 124 9.58 -4.15 -4.78
C PRO A 124 9.66 -5.52 -4.12
N PHE A 125 9.78 -6.56 -4.94
CA PHE A 125 9.83 -7.97 -4.50
C PHE A 125 11.08 -8.30 -3.67
N SER A 126 12.19 -7.61 -3.93
CA SER A 126 13.52 -7.91 -3.38
C SER A 126 13.84 -7.29 -2.03
N SER A 127 12.95 -6.49 -1.43
CA SER A 127 13.25 -5.77 -0.18
C SER A 127 12.98 -6.59 1.10
N TYR A 128 13.11 -7.91 1.05
CA TYR A 128 13.00 -8.74 2.26
C TYR A 128 14.12 -8.49 3.28
N SER A 129 15.26 -7.95 2.85
CA SER A 129 16.41 -7.69 3.72
C SER A 129 16.37 -6.33 4.44
N ALA A 130 15.63 -5.35 3.93
CA ALA A 130 15.63 -4.01 4.52
C ALA A 130 14.62 -3.79 5.68
N PHE A 131 13.65 -4.68 5.83
CA PHE A 131 12.65 -4.63 6.90
C PHE A 131 12.65 -5.86 7.82
N GLY A 132 13.77 -6.59 7.87
CA GLY A 132 13.99 -7.71 8.77
C GLY A 132 14.01 -7.37 10.28
N GLY A 133 13.74 -6.13 10.65
CA GLY A 133 13.71 -5.65 12.04
C GLY A 133 12.31 -5.60 12.68
N PHE A 134 11.25 -6.06 12.01
CA PHE A 134 9.89 -6.11 12.56
C PHE A 134 9.42 -7.52 12.89
N THR A 135 10.35 -8.38 13.32
CA THR A 135 9.99 -9.63 13.97
C THR A 135 10.19 -9.48 15.47
N ASN A 136 9.14 -9.77 16.22
CA ASN A 136 9.10 -10.13 17.64
C ASN A 136 9.19 -8.97 18.66
N HIS A 137 8.10 -8.64 19.20
CA HIS A 137 7.61 -8.97 20.54
C HIS A 137 6.22 -8.41 20.72
#